data_3698b217a97fe7dee94f301334443caf
#
_entry.id   3698b217a97fe7dee94f301334443caf
#
_cell.length_a   1.000
_cell.length_b   1.000
_cell.length_c   1.000
_cell.angle_alpha   90.00
_cell.angle_beta   90.00
_cell.angle_gamma   90.00
#
_symmetry.space_group_name_H-M   'P 1'
#
loop_
_entity.id
_entity.type
_entity.pdbx_description
1 polymer ?
#
loop_
_entity_poly.entity_id
_entity_poly.type
_entity_poly.pdbx_seq_one_letter_code
_entity_poly.pdbx_strand_id
1 'polypeptide(L)'
;MNYTLHQLQVFLKVAQCQSITKAAEELHLTQPAVSIQLKNFQDQFEIPLTEIIGRKLYVTDFGKEIVLAAEKIINEVHAINYKMQAYQGKLSGRLKISIVSTGKYIMPYFLADFLKLHPDVELILDVTNKSK
;
A
#
# COMPACT_ATOMS: atom_id res chain seq x y z
N MET A 1 -15.94 17.71 5.72
CA MET A 1 -14.93 16.81 5.15
C MET A 1 -15.58 15.95 4.08
N ASN A 2 -15.17 16.15 2.84
CA ASN A 2 -15.83 15.54 1.68
C ASN A 2 -14.88 14.68 0.83
N TYR A 3 -13.87 14.09 1.46
CA TYR A 3 -12.97 13.20 0.74
C TYR A 3 -13.60 11.82 0.60
N THR A 4 -13.34 11.16 -0.53
CA THR A 4 -13.69 9.75 -0.70
C THR A 4 -12.42 8.90 -0.65
N LEU A 5 -12.56 7.62 -0.33
CA LEU A 5 -11.43 6.68 -0.40
C LEU A 5 -10.86 6.62 -1.82
N HIS A 6 -11.72 6.69 -2.83
CA HIS A 6 -11.28 6.70 -4.22
C HIS A 6 -10.38 7.92 -4.51
N GLN A 7 -10.75 9.10 -4.02
CA GLN A 7 -9.93 10.30 -4.18
C GLN A 7 -8.57 10.16 -3.49
N LEU A 8 -8.55 9.59 -2.29
CA LEU A 8 -7.29 9.32 -1.58
C LEU A 8 -6.40 8.35 -2.35
N GLN A 9 -6.99 7.29 -2.92
CA GLN A 9 -6.26 6.33 -3.75
C GLN A 9 -5.69 6.97 -5.00
N VAL A 10 -6.47 7.81 -5.67
CA VAL A 10 -6.04 8.54 -6.87
C VAL A 10 -4.89 9.48 -6.53
N PHE A 11 -5.04 10.28 -5.48
CA PHE A 11 -4.00 11.21 -5.06
C PHE A 11 -2.71 10.47 -4.71
N LEU A 12 -2.82 9.40 -3.93
CA LEU A 12 -1.65 8.60 -3.53
C LEU A 12 -0.92 8.03 -4.74
N LYS A 13 -1.65 7.50 -5.71
CA LYS A 13 -1.06 6.94 -6.92
C LYS A 13 -0.39 8.02 -7.77
N VAL A 14 -1.02 9.18 -7.94
CA VAL A 14 -0.42 10.31 -8.67
C VAL A 14 0.87 10.77 -7.99
N ALA A 15 0.87 10.85 -6.66
CA ALA A 15 2.04 11.24 -5.90
C ALA A 15 3.19 10.23 -6.06
N GLN A 16 2.88 8.94 -6.02
CA GLN A 16 3.87 7.88 -6.20
C GLN A 16 4.46 7.87 -7.62
N CYS A 17 3.63 8.03 -8.61
CA CYS A 17 4.05 8.02 -10.01
C CYS A 17 4.65 9.35 -10.46
N GLN A 18 4.34 10.44 -9.77
CA GLN A 18 4.65 11.81 -10.19
C GLN A 18 4.19 12.08 -11.64
N SER A 19 3.08 11.47 -12.01
CA SER A 19 2.52 11.53 -13.36
C SER A 19 1.06 11.14 -13.33
N ILE A 20 0.20 11.99 -13.89
CA ILE A 20 -1.23 11.69 -14.03
C ILE A 20 -1.43 10.56 -15.03
N THR A 21 -0.69 10.56 -16.13
CA THR A 21 -0.78 9.52 -17.16
C THR A 21 -0.42 8.14 -16.62
N LYS A 22 0.71 8.04 -15.93
CA LYS A 22 1.13 6.76 -15.32
C LYS A 22 0.15 6.29 -14.25
N ALA A 23 -0.33 7.21 -13.42
CA ALA A 23 -1.31 6.87 -12.39
C ALA A 23 -2.59 6.32 -13.02
N ALA A 24 -3.07 6.93 -14.10
CA ALA A 24 -4.24 6.45 -14.82
C ALA A 24 -4.03 5.04 -15.36
N GLU A 25 -2.87 4.75 -15.93
CA GLU A 25 -2.53 3.42 -16.42
C GLU A 25 -2.56 2.39 -15.30
N GLU A 26 -1.91 2.68 -14.17
CA GLU A 26 -1.84 1.75 -13.04
C GLU A 26 -3.19 1.54 -12.36
N LEU A 27 -4.05 2.55 -12.36
CA LEU A 27 -5.40 2.48 -11.78
C LEU A 27 -6.44 1.94 -12.76
N HIS A 28 -6.06 1.68 -14.00
CA HIS A 28 -6.98 1.27 -15.08
C HIS A 28 -8.11 2.28 -15.28
N LEU A 29 -7.76 3.57 -15.22
CA LEU A 29 -8.67 4.68 -15.42
C LEU A 29 -8.20 5.52 -16.60
N THR A 30 -9.09 6.37 -17.12
CA THR A 30 -8.70 7.36 -18.12
C THR A 30 -7.96 8.53 -17.47
N GLN A 31 -7.12 9.22 -18.24
CA GLN A 31 -6.42 10.40 -17.74
C GLN A 31 -7.39 11.50 -17.29
N PRO A 32 -8.45 11.83 -18.03
CA PRO A 32 -9.43 12.80 -17.55
C PRO A 32 -10.11 12.41 -16.25
N ALA A 33 -10.41 11.12 -16.04
CA ALA A 33 -11.00 10.64 -14.81
C ALA A 33 -10.06 10.88 -13.60
N VAL A 34 -8.78 10.58 -13.77
CA VAL A 34 -7.78 10.83 -12.73
C VAL A 34 -7.64 12.33 -12.47
N SER A 35 -7.55 13.13 -13.52
CA SER A 35 -7.42 14.60 -13.40
C SER A 35 -8.59 15.22 -12.63
N ILE A 36 -9.81 14.78 -12.92
CA ILE A 36 -11.01 15.29 -12.25
C ILE A 36 -11.00 14.92 -10.77
N GLN A 37 -10.71 13.65 -10.44
CA GLN A 37 -10.66 13.21 -9.05
C GLN A 37 -9.55 13.90 -8.26
N LEU A 38 -8.39 14.07 -8.87
CA LEU A 38 -7.28 14.79 -8.26
C LEU A 38 -7.65 16.23 -7.97
N LYS A 39 -8.24 16.92 -8.96
CA LYS A 39 -8.68 18.31 -8.81
C LYS A 39 -9.72 18.43 -7.69
N ASN A 40 -10.73 17.59 -7.70
CA ASN A 40 -11.78 17.61 -6.68
C ASN A 40 -11.23 17.38 -5.29
N PHE A 41 -10.22 16.53 -5.16
CA PHE A 41 -9.54 16.30 -3.89
C PHE A 41 -8.75 17.54 -3.47
N GLN A 42 -7.91 18.08 -4.36
CA GLN A 42 -7.05 19.23 -4.06
C GLN A 42 -7.86 20.50 -3.75
N ASP A 43 -9.00 20.68 -4.39
CA ASP A 43 -9.85 21.86 -4.18
C ASP A 43 -10.39 21.97 -2.76
N GLN A 44 -10.32 20.91 -1.98
CA GLN A 44 -10.75 20.90 -0.58
C GLN A 44 -9.68 21.42 0.38
N PHE A 45 -8.49 21.69 -0.10
CA PHE A 45 -7.36 22.19 0.70
C PHE A 45 -7.02 23.61 0.29
N GLU A 46 -6.71 24.45 1.26
CA GLU A 46 -6.29 25.83 1.01
C GLU A 46 -4.82 25.89 0.56
N ILE A 47 -4.04 24.87 0.92
CA ILE A 47 -2.62 24.79 0.57
C ILE A 47 -2.47 23.76 -0.56
N PRO A 48 -1.75 24.10 -1.65
CA PRO A 48 -1.56 23.17 -2.74
C PRO A 48 -0.87 21.86 -2.31
N LEU A 49 -1.37 20.73 -2.81
CA LEU A 49 -0.77 19.41 -2.57
C LEU A 49 0.23 19.04 -3.65
N THR A 50 0.03 19.53 -4.86
CA THR A 50 0.91 19.29 -6.00
C THR A 50 1.15 20.58 -6.74
N GLU A 51 2.22 20.61 -7.52
CA GLU A 51 2.53 21.71 -8.42
C GLU A 51 3.14 21.16 -9.71
N ILE A 52 2.94 21.89 -10.80
CA ILE A 52 3.47 21.51 -12.11
C ILE A 52 4.58 22.50 -12.46
N ILE A 53 5.79 22.00 -12.63
CA ILE A 53 6.97 22.78 -13.02
C ILE A 53 7.58 22.12 -14.25
N GLY A 54 7.65 22.86 -15.35
CA GLY A 54 8.23 22.35 -16.59
C GLY A 54 7.58 21.07 -17.11
N ARG A 55 6.26 20.98 -17.06
CA ARG A 55 5.43 19.84 -17.47
C ARG A 55 5.57 18.59 -16.57
N LYS A 56 6.28 18.71 -15.44
CA LYS A 56 6.37 17.62 -14.45
C LYS A 56 5.52 17.97 -13.23
N LEU A 57 4.92 16.94 -12.66
CA LEU A 57 4.14 17.06 -11.44
C LEU A 57 5.03 16.76 -10.23
N TYR A 58 5.04 17.67 -9.27
CA TYR A 58 5.76 17.52 -8.02
C TYR A 58 4.79 17.59 -6.86
N VAL A 59 5.07 16.87 -5.80
CA VAL A 59 4.31 16.91 -4.56
C VAL A 59 4.93 17.98 -3.68
N THR A 60 4.11 18.92 -3.19
CA THR A 60 4.58 19.95 -2.26
C THR A 60 4.94 19.35 -0.90
N ASP A 61 5.62 20.12 -0.04
CA ASP A 61 5.93 19.66 1.30
C ASP A 61 4.67 19.32 2.09
N PHE A 62 3.63 20.14 1.98
CA PHE A 62 2.34 19.83 2.58
C PHE A 62 1.72 18.59 1.95
N GLY A 63 1.81 18.45 0.62
CA GLY A 63 1.34 17.28 -0.09
C GLY A 63 1.99 15.98 0.39
N LYS A 64 3.28 16.02 0.74
CA LYS A 64 3.99 14.86 1.29
C LYS A 64 3.42 14.41 2.63
N GLU A 65 3.02 15.35 3.48
CA GLU A 65 2.36 15.03 4.74
C GLU A 65 1.00 14.38 4.50
N ILE A 66 0.27 14.85 3.51
CA ILE A 66 -1.02 14.27 3.13
C ILE A 66 -0.82 12.86 2.51
N VAL A 67 0.26 12.66 1.77
CA VAL A 67 0.62 11.30 1.26
C VAL A 67 0.78 10.33 2.42
N LEU A 68 1.50 10.70 3.46
CA LEU A 68 1.69 9.84 4.63
C LEU A 68 0.37 9.51 5.32
N ALA A 69 -0.51 10.50 5.46
CA ALA A 69 -1.84 10.27 6.03
C ALA A 69 -2.69 9.36 5.13
N ALA A 70 -2.65 9.57 3.83
CA ALA A 70 -3.39 8.75 2.87
C ALA A 70 -2.91 7.29 2.90
N GLU A 71 -1.61 7.07 2.98
CA GLU A 71 -1.04 5.72 3.10
C GLU A 71 -1.58 4.99 4.32
N LYS A 72 -1.64 5.66 5.47
CA LYS A 72 -2.18 5.08 6.70
C LYS A 72 -3.65 4.70 6.54
N ILE A 73 -4.44 5.58 5.94
CA ILE A 73 -5.88 5.32 5.72
C ILE A 73 -6.07 4.12 4.79
N ILE A 74 -5.34 4.07 3.69
CA ILE A 74 -5.46 2.97 2.72
C ILE A 74 -4.98 1.65 3.34
N ASN A 75 -3.91 1.68 4.14
CA ASN A 75 -3.45 0.49 4.86
C ASN A 75 -4.52 -0.02 5.83
N GLU A 76 -5.25 0.86 6.51
CA GLU A 76 -6.37 0.45 7.38
C GLU A 76 -7.52 -0.16 6.58
N VAL A 77 -7.78 0.33 5.37
CA VAL A 77 -8.78 -0.28 4.48
C VAL A 77 -8.37 -1.72 4.13
N HIS A 78 -7.09 -1.94 3.80
CA HIS A 78 -6.57 -3.29 3.55
C HIS A 78 -6.67 -4.17 4.79
N ALA A 79 -6.41 -3.61 5.97
CA ALA A 79 -6.54 -4.33 7.24
C ALA A 79 -7.97 -4.84 7.49
N ILE A 80 -8.99 -4.10 7.05
CA ILE A 80 -10.38 -4.55 7.13
C ILE A 80 -10.58 -5.84 6.33
N ASN A 81 -10.02 -5.91 5.12
CA ASN A 81 -10.12 -7.09 4.27
C ASN A 81 -9.45 -8.31 4.92
N TYR A 82 -8.28 -8.12 5.52
CA TYR A 82 -7.58 -9.20 6.23
C TYR A 82 -8.38 -9.70 7.44
N LYS A 83 -9.00 -8.79 8.18
CA LYS A 83 -9.85 -9.16 9.33
C LYS A 83 -11.04 -10.01 8.89
N MET A 84 -11.66 -9.63 7.76
CA MET A 84 -12.77 -10.41 7.20
C MET A 84 -12.33 -11.82 6.84
N GLN A 85 -11.20 -11.96 6.16
CA GLN A 85 -10.66 -13.26 5.77
C GLN A 85 -10.30 -14.12 6.98
N ALA A 86 -9.75 -13.52 8.03
CA ALA A 86 -9.44 -14.22 9.27
C ALA A 86 -10.69 -14.80 9.93
N TYR A 87 -11.79 -14.03 9.97
CA TYR A 87 -13.07 -14.51 10.49
C TYR A 87 -13.69 -15.62 9.66
N GLN A 88 -13.39 -15.66 8.36
CA GLN A 88 -13.84 -16.73 7.46
C GLN A 88 -12.96 -17.99 7.53
N GLY A 89 -11.98 -18.02 8.43
CA GLY A 89 -11.03 -19.14 8.57
C GLY A 89 -9.95 -19.16 7.50
N LYS A 90 -9.81 -18.06 6.75
CA LYS A 90 -8.75 -17.90 5.75
C LYS A 90 -7.69 -16.96 6.29
N LEU A 91 -6.43 -17.37 6.18
CA LEU A 91 -5.29 -16.51 6.48
C LEU A 91 -4.64 -16.13 5.16
N SER A 92 -4.51 -14.84 4.91
CA SER A 92 -3.87 -14.33 3.68
C SER A 92 -2.93 -13.19 4.03
N GLY A 93 -2.16 -12.72 3.05
CA GLY A 93 -1.23 -11.64 3.20
C GLY A 93 0.21 -12.12 3.29
N ARG A 94 1.06 -11.32 3.93
CA ARG A 94 2.49 -11.58 4.02
C ARG A 94 2.88 -11.90 5.45
N LEU A 95 3.51 -13.06 5.63
CA LEU A 95 4.09 -13.47 6.90
C LEU A 95 5.61 -13.44 6.79
N LYS A 96 6.25 -12.62 7.63
CA LYS A 96 7.72 -12.56 7.70
C LYS A 96 8.19 -13.24 8.97
N ILE A 97 9.04 -14.25 8.82
CA ILE A 97 9.60 -15.01 9.95
C ILE A 97 11.12 -14.87 9.91
N SER A 98 11.68 -14.48 11.06
CA SER A 98 13.13 -14.48 11.27
C SER A 98 13.47 -15.60 12.22
N ILE A 99 14.39 -16.48 11.83
CA ILE A 99 14.84 -17.59 12.67
C ILE A 99 16.36 -17.56 12.81
N VAL A 100 16.84 -18.14 13.91
CA VAL A 100 18.28 -18.35 14.07
C VAL A 100 18.73 -19.54 13.21
N SER A 101 20.01 -19.57 12.84
CA SER A 101 20.55 -20.61 11.95
C SER A 101 20.31 -22.03 12.43
N THR A 102 20.28 -22.24 13.76
CA THR A 102 19.99 -23.55 14.34
C THR A 102 18.54 -24.01 14.13
N GLY A 103 17.61 -23.08 13.96
CA GLY A 103 16.19 -23.38 13.73
C GLY A 103 15.86 -23.71 12.27
N LYS A 104 16.76 -23.45 11.34
CA LYS A 104 16.48 -23.61 9.90
C LYS A 104 16.23 -25.06 9.47
N TYR A 105 16.69 -26.03 10.23
CA TYR A 105 16.49 -27.46 9.94
C TYR A 105 15.12 -27.97 10.37
N ILE A 106 14.50 -27.34 11.36
CA ILE A 106 13.19 -27.74 11.91
C ILE A 106 12.06 -26.91 11.31
N MET A 107 12.27 -25.61 11.16
CA MET A 107 11.26 -24.66 10.71
C MET A 107 10.64 -25.00 9.35
N PRO A 108 11.39 -25.50 8.33
CA PRO A 108 10.78 -25.82 7.03
C PRO A 108 9.65 -26.84 7.11
N TYR A 109 9.73 -27.82 7.99
CA TYR A 109 8.66 -28.80 8.17
C TYR A 109 7.38 -28.17 8.73
N PHE A 110 7.54 -27.34 9.75
CA PHE A 110 6.44 -26.57 10.33
C PHE A 110 5.80 -25.64 9.29
N LEU A 111 6.62 -24.91 8.52
CA LEU A 111 6.14 -23.97 7.52
C LEU A 111 5.43 -24.66 6.36
N ALA A 112 5.87 -25.86 5.96
CA ALA A 112 5.22 -26.63 4.90
C ALA A 112 3.79 -26.97 5.29
N ASP A 113 3.56 -27.42 6.53
CA ASP A 113 2.23 -27.71 7.04
C ASP A 113 1.38 -26.42 7.16
N PHE A 114 1.97 -25.35 7.67
CA PHE A 114 1.28 -24.06 7.81
C PHE A 114 0.80 -23.52 6.45
N LEU A 115 1.67 -23.51 5.44
CA LEU A 115 1.33 -23.02 4.11
C LEU A 115 0.29 -23.89 3.40
N LYS A 116 0.31 -25.19 3.69
CA LYS A 116 -0.68 -26.11 3.15
C LYS A 116 -2.07 -25.81 3.69
N LEU A 117 -2.18 -25.39 4.96
CA LEU A 117 -3.43 -25.00 5.60
C LEU A 117 -3.85 -23.56 5.23
N HIS A 118 -2.90 -22.72 4.88
CA HIS A 118 -3.13 -21.32 4.58
C HIS A 118 -2.47 -20.94 3.24
N PRO A 119 -3.00 -21.38 2.09
CA PRO A 119 -2.35 -21.20 0.79
C PRO A 119 -2.29 -19.74 0.30
N ASP A 120 -3.11 -18.85 0.88
CA ASP A 120 -3.15 -17.45 0.49
C ASP A 120 -2.12 -16.58 1.23
N VAL A 121 -1.26 -17.19 2.06
CA VAL A 121 -0.23 -16.48 2.82
C VAL A 121 1.07 -16.44 2.02
N GLU A 122 1.63 -15.25 1.86
CA GLU A 122 2.97 -15.05 1.33
C GLU A 122 3.97 -15.15 2.47
N LEU A 123 4.98 -16.01 2.32
CA LEU A 123 5.99 -16.24 3.36
C LEU A 123 7.31 -15.60 2.99
N ILE A 124 7.85 -14.83 3.93
CA ILE A 124 9.22 -14.32 3.87
C ILE A 124 10.01 -14.91 5.02
N LEU A 125 11.04 -15.70 4.69
CA LEU A 125 11.88 -16.36 5.68
C LEU A 125 13.24 -15.66 5.75
N ASP A 126 13.59 -15.21 6.95
CA ASP A 126 14.87 -14.59 7.23
C ASP A 126 15.62 -15.40 8.28
N VAL A 127 16.82 -15.86 7.93
CA VAL A 127 17.65 -16.67 8.82
C VAL A 127 18.77 -15.79 9.38
N THR A 128 18.77 -15.63 10.69
CA THR A 128 19.78 -14.86 11.40
C THR A 128 20.69 -15.75 12.23
N ASN A 129 21.92 -15.29 12.44
CA ASN A 129 22.89 -15.99 13.27
C ASN A 129 23.12 -15.22 14.58
N LYS A 130 22.89 -15.88 15.71
CA LYS A 130 23.07 -15.27 17.03
C LYS A 130 24.49 -15.28 17.54
N SER A 131 25.40 -15.97 16.87
CA SER A 131 26.80 -16.04 17.31
C SER A 131 27.53 -14.75 16.96
N LYS A 132 27.56 -13.84 17.89
CA LYS A 132 28.42 -12.66 17.87
C LYS A 132 29.20 -12.57 19.15
#